data_a41dc443eeb493eeb767a0bc59db0944
#
_entry.id   a41dc443eeb493eeb767a0bc59db0944
#
_cell.length_a   1.000
_cell.length_b   1.000
_cell.length_c   1.000
_cell.angle_alpha   90.00
_cell.angle_beta   90.00
_cell.angle_gamma   90.00
#
_symmetry.space_group_name_H-M   'P 1'
#
loop_
_entity.id
_entity.type
_entity.pdbx_description
1 polymer ?
#
loop_
_entity_poly.entity_id
_entity_poly.type
_entity_poly.pdbx_seq_one_letter_code
_entity_poly.pdbx_strand_id
1 'polypeptide(L)'
;MKEKKIIQNSESWKDLNETLSKLTKSKQSKLAGDIFEYLTKLYLETAPQYKSKLKKVYLEKEVPSNLRKKLNLPDTDEGIDLIGVTNDNEYWAVQCKYRSDPSDTLTLRNLSTFNFTAFTHCKKISHGIVCATVNKPPKKRKLSKLVGFELLETWLGLDDGDLFTQIKTKCVGKKYKPIILKPRPHQVTAIKKTIDHFKSNERGKIIMPCGTGKSLTAFWIAKKMGVKSILVAVPSLALLQQTLKVWTREFLINGIEPEWFCVCSDGTVKDDQDDYVTDTSDLGIKVDTDPKLIKQFLKKKTSKIKVLFTTYQSGRATSKGSRGFTYDLGIMDEAHKTVGSKTKEMAHLLHQKNVKIKKRISMTATERLFRGDSDEFMSMDDPRDYGDLI
;
A
#
# COMPACT_ATOMS: atom_id res chain seq x y z
N MET A 1 21.21 17.78 17.14
CA MET A 1 20.06 17.04 17.59
C MET A 1 20.52 15.62 17.95
N LYS A 2 20.26 15.19 19.20
CA LYS A 2 20.69 13.87 19.73
C LYS A 2 20.05 12.72 18.94
N GLU A 3 18.77 12.86 18.58
CA GLU A 3 17.96 11.87 17.83
C GLU A 3 18.63 11.49 16.52
N LYS A 4 19.01 12.50 15.74
CA LYS A 4 19.69 12.31 14.45
C LYS A 4 20.99 11.51 14.59
N LYS A 5 21.79 11.81 15.61
CA LYS A 5 23.09 11.20 15.85
C LYS A 5 22.93 9.69 16.23
N ILE A 6 21.90 9.36 17.01
CA ILE A 6 21.62 7.98 17.42
C ILE A 6 21.20 7.16 16.22
N ILE A 7 20.27 7.63 15.38
CA ILE A 7 19.87 6.92 14.15
C ILE A 7 21.05 6.74 13.18
N GLN A 8 21.91 7.75 13.06
CA GLN A 8 23.09 7.65 12.19
C GLN A 8 24.09 6.59 12.64
N ASN A 9 24.29 6.46 13.95
CA ASN A 9 25.25 5.54 14.54
C ASN A 9 24.74 4.09 14.59
N SER A 10 23.41 3.87 14.47
CA SER A 10 22.84 2.53 14.48
C SER A 10 23.07 1.83 13.14
N GLU A 11 23.41 0.55 13.17
CA GLU A 11 23.69 -0.24 11.95
C GLU A 11 22.41 -0.79 11.33
N SER A 12 21.42 -1.11 12.16
CA SER A 12 20.14 -1.73 11.79
C SER A 12 19.01 -1.19 12.67
N TRP A 13 17.77 -1.50 12.32
CA TRP A 13 16.65 -1.30 13.23
C TRP A 13 16.84 -2.05 14.54
N LYS A 14 17.34 -3.28 14.48
CA LYS A 14 17.60 -4.08 15.67
C LYS A 14 18.54 -3.35 16.65
N ASP A 15 19.66 -2.82 16.16
CA ASP A 15 20.63 -2.07 16.97
C ASP A 15 20.00 -0.77 17.52
N LEU A 16 19.26 -0.04 16.69
CA LEU A 16 18.52 1.13 17.14
C LEU A 16 17.51 0.80 18.24
N ASN A 17 16.72 -0.26 18.06
CA ASN A 17 15.73 -0.70 19.03
C ASN A 17 16.34 -1.11 20.38
N GLU A 18 17.50 -1.77 20.38
CA GLU A 18 18.26 -2.07 21.61
C GLU A 18 18.66 -0.79 22.33
N THR A 19 19.12 0.23 21.57
CA THR A 19 19.48 1.56 22.13
C THR A 19 18.26 2.25 22.74
N LEU A 20 17.11 2.26 22.04
CA LEU A 20 15.85 2.83 22.54
C LEU A 20 15.35 2.10 23.79
N SER A 21 15.48 0.78 23.84
CA SER A 21 15.11 -0.03 25.01
C SER A 21 15.98 0.33 26.23
N LYS A 22 17.29 0.48 26.04
CA LYS A 22 18.21 0.94 27.12
C LYS A 22 17.84 2.32 27.63
N LEU A 23 17.51 3.28 26.75
CA LEU A 23 17.03 4.61 27.12
C LEU A 23 15.76 4.55 27.96
N THR A 24 14.80 3.70 27.58
CA THR A 24 13.56 3.54 28.34
C THR A 24 13.83 3.01 29.75
N LYS A 25 14.68 1.98 29.87
CA LYS A 25 15.08 1.40 31.16
C LYS A 25 15.84 2.39 32.05
N SER A 26 16.60 3.31 31.46
CA SER A 26 17.34 4.37 32.18
C SER A 26 16.49 5.63 32.47
N LYS A 27 15.17 5.54 32.42
CA LYS A 27 14.21 6.63 32.67
C LYS A 27 14.30 7.78 31.67
N GLN A 28 14.86 7.54 30.48
CA GLN A 28 14.89 8.50 29.36
C GLN A 28 13.84 8.19 28.30
N SER A 29 12.65 7.77 28.72
CA SER A 29 11.55 7.36 27.83
C SER A 29 11.13 8.46 26.85
N LYS A 30 11.21 9.74 27.29
CA LYS A 30 10.93 10.87 26.39
C LYS A 30 11.89 10.91 25.21
N LEU A 31 13.20 10.76 25.47
CA LEU A 31 14.21 10.74 24.40
C LEU A 31 13.99 9.56 23.44
N ALA A 32 13.63 8.36 23.97
CA ALA A 32 13.30 7.22 23.14
C ALA A 32 12.07 7.50 22.23
N GLY A 33 11.04 8.18 22.78
CA GLY A 33 9.89 8.66 22.00
C GLY A 33 10.29 9.64 20.91
N ASP A 34 11.04 10.69 21.23
CA ASP A 34 11.51 11.72 20.28
C ASP A 34 12.33 11.09 19.13
N ILE A 35 13.17 10.08 19.43
CA ILE A 35 13.93 9.35 18.40
C ILE A 35 12.99 8.55 17.51
N PHE A 36 11.99 7.87 18.08
CA PHE A 36 11.04 7.07 17.32
C PHE A 36 10.13 7.95 16.43
N GLU A 37 9.71 9.10 16.91
CA GLU A 37 8.98 10.11 16.10
C GLU A 37 9.83 10.57 14.91
N TYR A 38 11.11 10.90 15.16
CA TYR A 38 12.00 11.31 14.08
C TYR A 38 12.29 10.18 13.09
N LEU A 39 12.46 8.95 13.55
CA LEU A 39 12.56 7.77 12.70
C LEU A 39 11.29 7.58 11.86
N THR A 40 10.11 7.72 12.46
CA THR A 40 8.82 7.63 11.79
C THR A 40 8.70 8.69 10.69
N LYS A 41 9.11 9.93 10.95
CA LYS A 41 9.17 10.96 9.91
C LYS A 41 10.03 10.51 8.73
N LEU A 42 11.25 10.04 8.99
CA LEU A 42 12.17 9.57 7.94
C LEU A 42 11.59 8.35 7.20
N TYR A 43 10.93 7.42 7.90
CA TYR A 43 10.24 6.29 7.31
C TYR A 43 9.15 6.74 6.33
N LEU A 44 8.25 7.61 6.76
CA LEU A 44 7.17 8.13 5.91
C LEU A 44 7.68 8.92 4.69
N GLU A 45 8.83 9.55 4.82
CA GLU A 45 9.49 10.25 3.71
C GLU A 45 10.32 9.33 2.79
N THR A 46 10.52 8.04 3.16
CA THR A 46 11.44 7.11 2.47
C THR A 46 10.70 5.89 1.93
N ALA A 47 9.84 5.27 2.73
CA ALA A 47 9.09 4.07 2.34
C ALA A 47 8.23 4.35 1.10
N PRO A 48 8.31 3.50 0.06
CA PRO A 48 7.81 3.83 -1.28
C PRO A 48 6.33 4.20 -1.33
N GLN A 49 5.47 3.49 -0.59
CA GLN A 49 4.04 3.75 -0.54
C GLN A 49 3.71 5.14 0.03
N TYR A 50 4.47 5.60 1.01
CA TYR A 50 4.31 6.93 1.60
C TYR A 50 4.98 8.01 0.77
N LYS A 51 6.22 7.79 0.34
CA LYS A 51 6.98 8.74 -0.48
C LYS A 51 6.28 9.07 -1.80
N SER A 52 5.58 8.11 -2.41
CA SER A 52 4.78 8.34 -3.62
C SER A 52 3.49 9.13 -3.35
N LYS A 53 3.02 9.18 -2.10
CA LYS A 53 1.75 9.81 -1.70
C LYS A 53 1.95 11.13 -0.96
N LEU A 54 2.96 11.21 -0.09
CA LEU A 54 3.22 12.36 0.77
C LEU A 54 4.21 13.33 0.11
N LYS A 55 3.80 14.57 -0.02
CA LYS A 55 4.63 15.69 -0.49
C LYS A 55 5.58 16.16 0.60
N LYS A 56 5.13 16.18 1.86
CA LYS A 56 5.87 16.69 3.00
C LYS A 56 5.41 16.02 4.29
N VAL A 57 6.34 15.76 5.21
CA VAL A 57 6.06 15.30 6.56
C VAL A 57 6.72 16.26 7.55
N TYR A 58 5.96 16.71 8.54
CA TYR A 58 6.41 17.59 9.61
C TYR A 58 6.32 16.87 10.95
N LEU A 59 7.33 17.00 11.80
CA LEU A 59 7.12 16.80 13.23
C LEU A 59 6.13 17.87 13.72
N GLU A 60 5.37 17.59 14.76
CA GLU A 60 4.35 18.53 15.28
C GLU A 60 4.94 19.94 15.50
N LYS A 61 6.10 20.02 16.15
CA LYS A 61 6.83 21.27 16.40
C LYS A 61 7.38 21.98 15.15
N GLU A 62 7.46 21.31 14.01
CA GLU A 62 7.92 21.86 12.73
C GLU A 62 6.76 22.36 11.84
N VAL A 63 5.52 22.15 12.26
CA VAL A 63 4.34 22.52 11.46
C VAL A 63 4.27 24.05 11.34
N PRO A 64 4.28 24.61 10.11
CA PRO A 64 4.21 26.06 9.91
C PRO A 64 2.92 26.67 10.51
N SER A 65 3.03 27.90 11.04
CA SER A 65 1.93 28.58 11.75
C SER A 65 0.65 28.72 10.89
N ASN A 66 0.80 28.97 9.58
CA ASN A 66 -0.33 29.03 8.66
C ASN A 66 -1.03 27.66 8.52
N LEU A 67 -0.27 26.57 8.54
CA LEU A 67 -0.81 25.22 8.47
C LEU A 67 -1.44 24.81 9.80
N ARG A 68 -0.84 25.15 10.95
CA ARG A 68 -1.44 24.96 12.29
C ARG A 68 -2.82 25.59 12.37
N LYS A 69 -2.94 26.86 11.98
CA LYS A 69 -4.23 27.59 11.94
C LYS A 69 -5.23 26.92 10.99
N LYS A 70 -4.78 26.51 9.79
CA LYS A 70 -5.63 25.86 8.78
C LYS A 70 -6.22 24.54 9.27
N LEU A 71 -5.44 23.77 10.03
CA LEU A 71 -5.85 22.47 10.57
C LEU A 71 -6.52 22.58 11.94
N ASN A 72 -6.50 23.75 12.57
CA ASN A 72 -6.91 23.93 13.97
C ASN A 72 -6.15 22.99 14.89
N LEU A 73 -4.81 22.91 14.71
CA LEU A 73 -3.96 22.11 15.60
C LEU A 73 -3.93 22.75 17.00
N PRO A 74 -4.01 21.97 18.09
CA PRO A 74 -3.91 22.48 19.45
C PRO A 74 -2.51 23.05 19.71
N ASP A 75 -2.40 23.96 20.67
CA ASP A 75 -1.12 24.56 21.08
C ASP A 75 -0.32 23.64 22.00
N THR A 76 -0.97 22.66 22.60
CA THR A 76 -0.37 21.63 23.47
C THR A 76 -0.28 20.29 22.74
N ASP A 77 0.64 19.43 23.19
CA ASP A 77 0.75 18.05 22.69
C ASP A 77 -0.50 17.24 23.09
N GLU A 78 -1.38 17.04 22.12
CA GLU A 78 -2.62 16.29 22.26
C GLU A 78 -2.64 15.05 21.35
N GLY A 79 -1.51 14.37 21.28
CA GLY A 79 -1.40 13.05 20.67
C GLY A 79 -1.24 13.01 19.15
N ILE A 80 -0.99 14.15 18.50
CA ILE A 80 -0.55 14.21 17.10
C ILE A 80 0.95 14.55 17.10
N ASP A 81 1.78 13.57 16.73
CA ASP A 81 3.22 13.72 16.74
C ASP A 81 3.77 14.20 15.39
N LEU A 82 3.09 13.82 14.27
CA LEU A 82 3.46 14.32 12.93
C LEU A 82 2.23 14.69 12.09
N ILE A 83 2.48 15.59 11.12
CA ILE A 83 1.52 15.93 10.07
C ILE A 83 2.12 15.62 8.70
N GLY A 84 1.43 14.77 7.93
CA GLY A 84 1.70 14.50 6.53
C GLY A 84 0.83 15.36 5.60
N VAL A 85 1.44 15.93 4.57
CA VAL A 85 0.73 16.63 3.49
C VAL A 85 0.85 15.79 2.24
N THR A 86 -0.26 15.38 1.65
CA THR A 86 -0.25 14.56 0.44
C THR A 86 -0.03 15.41 -0.82
N ASN A 87 0.30 14.75 -1.92
CA ASN A 87 0.40 15.39 -3.24
C ASN A 87 -0.93 16.01 -3.69
N ASP A 88 -2.07 15.53 -3.17
CA ASP A 88 -3.42 16.04 -3.43
C ASP A 88 -3.84 17.13 -2.42
N ASN A 89 -2.90 17.61 -1.56
CA ASN A 89 -3.14 18.57 -0.49
C ASN A 89 -4.18 18.09 0.57
N GLU A 90 -4.30 16.78 0.74
CA GLU A 90 -4.94 16.20 1.92
C GLU A 90 -3.95 16.19 3.10
N TYR A 91 -4.48 16.07 4.32
CA TYR A 91 -3.68 16.09 5.54
C TYR A 91 -3.88 14.80 6.32
N TRP A 92 -2.77 14.23 6.74
CA TRP A 92 -2.72 13.01 7.53
C TRP A 92 -2.12 13.31 8.89
N ALA A 93 -2.75 12.83 9.95
CA ALA A 93 -2.22 12.92 11.31
C ALA A 93 -1.52 11.62 11.67
N VAL A 94 -0.40 11.70 12.38
CA VAL A 94 0.37 10.52 12.79
C VAL A 94 0.61 10.56 14.28
N GLN A 95 0.38 9.42 14.95
CA GLN A 95 0.77 9.20 16.33
C GLN A 95 1.85 8.13 16.43
N CYS A 96 2.87 8.37 17.25
CA CYS A 96 3.98 7.47 17.49
C CYS A 96 3.94 6.92 18.91
N LYS A 97 4.09 5.61 19.08
CA LYS A 97 4.11 4.94 20.39
C LYS A 97 5.24 3.92 20.44
N TYR A 98 6.40 4.36 20.94
CA TYR A 98 7.48 3.42 21.25
C TYR A 98 7.15 2.61 22.50
N ARG A 99 7.30 1.30 22.42
CA ARG A 99 7.25 0.35 23.54
C ARG A 99 8.47 -0.56 23.48
N SER A 100 9.16 -0.68 24.59
CA SER A 100 10.33 -1.56 24.69
C SER A 100 9.99 -3.04 24.78
N ASP A 101 8.75 -3.34 25.19
CA ASP A 101 8.18 -4.68 25.17
C ASP A 101 7.18 -4.80 24.01
N PRO A 102 7.47 -5.62 22.99
CA PRO A 102 6.56 -5.84 21.87
C PRO A 102 5.24 -6.52 22.25
N SER A 103 5.17 -7.18 23.41
CA SER A 103 3.96 -7.82 23.92
C SER A 103 2.97 -6.83 24.56
N ASP A 104 3.42 -5.61 24.82
CA ASP A 104 2.58 -4.53 25.32
C ASP A 104 1.36 -4.33 24.39
N THR A 105 0.21 -4.02 24.99
CA THR A 105 -1.01 -3.79 24.25
C THR A 105 -1.29 -2.30 24.13
N LEU A 106 -1.50 -1.83 22.90
CA LEU A 106 -2.12 -0.53 22.67
C LEU A 106 -3.58 -0.59 23.09
N THR A 107 -3.96 0.22 24.07
CA THR A 107 -5.34 0.33 24.52
C THR A 107 -6.05 1.45 23.76
N LEU A 108 -7.37 1.39 23.69
CA LEU A 108 -8.17 2.51 23.17
C LEU A 108 -7.93 3.81 23.94
N ARG A 109 -7.66 3.70 25.25
CA ARG A 109 -7.31 4.85 26.09
C ARG A 109 -6.02 5.53 25.61
N ASN A 110 -5.03 4.76 25.17
CA ASN A 110 -3.77 5.33 24.63
C ASN A 110 -3.97 6.12 23.33
N LEU A 111 -5.02 5.81 22.57
CA LEU A 111 -5.29 6.42 21.27
C LEU A 111 -6.52 7.34 21.27
N SER A 112 -7.25 7.45 22.39
CA SER A 112 -8.48 8.26 22.47
C SER A 112 -8.22 9.73 22.20
N THR A 113 -7.16 10.29 22.79
CA THR A 113 -6.74 11.68 22.57
C THR A 113 -6.40 11.90 21.10
N PHE A 114 -5.57 11.06 20.49
CA PHE A 114 -5.25 11.14 19.06
C PHE A 114 -6.50 11.10 18.19
N ASN A 115 -7.39 10.12 18.44
CA ASN A 115 -8.60 9.96 17.64
C ASN A 115 -9.54 11.17 17.76
N PHE A 116 -9.70 11.71 18.97
CA PHE A 116 -10.50 12.91 19.21
C PHE A 116 -9.84 14.13 18.54
N THR A 117 -8.54 14.36 18.79
CA THR A 117 -7.82 15.52 18.26
C THR A 117 -7.80 15.50 16.74
N ALA A 118 -7.44 14.35 16.11
CA ALA A 118 -7.34 14.27 14.67
C ALA A 118 -8.67 14.40 13.94
N PHE A 119 -9.77 13.79 14.46
CA PHE A 119 -11.00 13.66 13.69
C PHE A 119 -12.20 14.43 14.26
N THR A 120 -12.04 15.06 15.43
CA THR A 120 -13.10 15.89 16.05
C THR A 120 -12.64 17.33 16.25
N HIS A 121 -11.45 17.53 16.84
CA HIS A 121 -10.94 18.87 17.10
C HIS A 121 -10.30 19.51 15.86
N CYS A 122 -9.40 18.80 15.19
CA CYS A 122 -8.75 19.28 13.98
C CYS A 122 -9.68 19.29 12.78
N LYS A 123 -9.40 20.16 11.84
CA LYS A 123 -10.13 20.28 10.57
C LYS A 123 -9.31 19.67 9.44
N LYS A 124 -10.02 19.08 8.45
CA LYS A 124 -9.40 18.62 7.19
C LYS A 124 -8.41 17.46 7.31
N ILE A 125 -8.33 16.79 8.45
CA ILE A 125 -7.59 15.53 8.55
C ILE A 125 -8.40 14.44 7.82
N SER A 126 -7.81 13.82 6.81
CA SER A 126 -8.46 12.83 5.96
C SER A 126 -8.04 11.39 6.26
N HIS A 127 -6.97 11.21 7.03
CA HIS A 127 -6.43 9.91 7.43
C HIS A 127 -5.55 10.04 8.67
N GLY A 128 -5.53 9.01 9.50
CA GLY A 128 -4.65 8.89 10.65
C GLY A 128 -3.76 7.66 10.54
N ILE A 129 -2.53 7.75 11.03
CA ILE A 129 -1.62 6.61 11.13
C ILE A 129 -1.15 6.50 12.56
N VAL A 130 -1.24 5.30 13.14
CA VAL A 130 -0.62 4.97 14.42
C VAL A 130 0.61 4.09 14.15
N CYS A 131 1.77 4.63 14.47
CA CYS A 131 3.05 3.95 14.35
C CYS A 131 3.48 3.44 15.73
N ALA A 132 3.61 2.13 15.90
CA ALA A 132 3.91 1.56 17.21
C ALA A 132 4.79 0.29 17.13
N THR A 133 5.61 0.09 18.17
CA THR A 133 6.52 -1.07 18.27
C THR A 133 5.88 -2.24 19.03
N VAL A 134 4.59 -2.48 18.80
CA VAL A 134 3.83 -3.59 19.43
C VAL A 134 3.27 -4.52 18.35
N ASN A 135 2.99 -5.76 18.78
CA ASN A 135 2.51 -6.82 17.86
C ASN A 135 1.07 -6.63 17.37
N LYS A 136 0.21 -6.03 18.19
CA LYS A 136 -1.24 -6.01 17.92
C LYS A 136 -1.84 -4.62 18.08
N PRO A 137 -2.74 -4.23 17.17
CA PRO A 137 -3.53 -3.03 17.35
C PRO A 137 -4.56 -3.20 18.47
N PRO A 138 -5.12 -2.10 19.00
CA PRO A 138 -6.24 -2.18 19.93
C PRO A 138 -7.46 -2.78 19.23
N LYS A 139 -8.36 -3.42 20.01
CA LYS A 139 -9.64 -3.91 19.49
C LYS A 139 -10.42 -2.76 18.82
N LYS A 140 -10.68 -2.86 17.53
CA LYS A 140 -11.02 -1.79 16.57
C LYS A 140 -12.38 -1.09 16.76
N ARG A 141 -13.28 -1.61 17.56
CA ARG A 141 -14.70 -1.18 17.59
C ARG A 141 -14.96 0.28 17.95
N LYS A 142 -13.93 1.06 18.34
CA LYS A 142 -14.11 2.45 18.84
C LYS A 142 -13.15 3.48 18.23
N LEU A 143 -12.33 3.12 17.25
CA LEU A 143 -11.52 4.09 16.50
C LEU A 143 -12.20 4.49 15.20
N SER A 144 -11.85 5.65 14.68
CA SER A 144 -12.27 6.07 13.35
C SER A 144 -11.79 5.04 12.31
N LYS A 145 -12.64 4.69 11.33
CA LYS A 145 -12.27 3.86 10.18
C LYS A 145 -11.16 4.49 9.32
N LEU A 146 -10.82 5.74 9.59
CA LEU A 146 -9.76 6.48 8.88
C LEU A 146 -8.37 6.24 9.48
N VAL A 147 -8.23 5.39 10.52
CA VAL A 147 -6.95 5.12 11.19
C VAL A 147 -6.34 3.83 10.66
N GLY A 148 -5.14 3.96 10.12
CA GLY A 148 -4.25 2.84 9.77
C GLY A 148 -3.17 2.63 10.82
N PHE A 149 -2.55 1.45 10.80
CA PHE A 149 -1.49 1.07 11.75
C PHE A 149 -0.22 0.64 11.02
N GLU A 150 0.92 1.10 11.54
CA GLU A 150 2.24 0.58 11.26
C GLU A 150 2.80 -0.01 12.56
N LEU A 151 2.76 -1.33 12.67
CA LEU A 151 3.08 -2.05 13.89
C LEU A 151 4.51 -2.63 13.87
N LEU A 152 4.84 -3.48 14.84
CA LEU A 152 6.19 -4.03 15.02
C LEU A 152 6.77 -4.64 13.75
N GLU A 153 5.98 -5.39 12.99
CA GLU A 153 6.43 -6.03 11.74
C GLU A 153 6.97 -5.03 10.72
N THR A 154 6.37 -3.85 10.63
CA THR A 154 6.87 -2.76 9.78
C THR A 154 8.30 -2.36 10.15
N TRP A 155 8.58 -2.26 11.44
CA TRP A 155 9.89 -1.84 11.95
C TRP A 155 10.93 -2.95 11.81
N LEU A 156 10.54 -4.21 12.06
CA LEU A 156 11.40 -5.36 11.80
C LEU A 156 11.77 -5.46 10.31
N GLY A 157 10.82 -5.21 9.44
CA GLY A 157 11.03 -5.20 7.98
C GLY A 157 11.93 -4.07 7.47
N LEU A 158 12.36 -3.12 8.31
CA LEU A 158 13.36 -2.11 7.92
C LEU A 158 14.72 -2.74 7.63
N ASP A 159 15.03 -3.87 8.27
CA ASP A 159 16.27 -4.61 8.09
C ASP A 159 16.20 -5.58 6.89
N ASP A 160 15.00 -5.80 6.32
CA ASP A 160 14.80 -6.60 5.12
C ASP A 160 15.12 -5.76 3.87
N GLY A 161 16.34 -5.82 3.40
CA GLY A 161 16.77 -5.07 2.22
C GLY A 161 17.51 -3.78 2.55
N ASP A 162 17.16 -2.67 1.88
CA ASP A 162 17.94 -1.43 1.94
C ASP A 162 17.21 -0.23 2.62
N LEU A 163 16.02 -0.46 3.18
CA LEU A 163 15.17 0.64 3.65
C LEU A 163 15.78 1.36 4.87
N PHE A 164 16.36 0.64 5.82
CA PHE A 164 17.05 1.27 6.95
C PHE A 164 18.26 2.10 6.48
N THR A 165 19.03 1.59 5.51
CA THR A 165 20.14 2.32 4.89
C THR A 165 19.66 3.58 4.16
N GLN A 166 18.52 3.52 3.49
CA GLN A 166 17.89 4.70 2.86
C GLN A 166 17.52 5.74 3.90
N ILE A 167 16.90 5.34 5.03
CA ILE A 167 16.55 6.21 6.15
C ILE A 167 17.81 6.87 6.73
N LYS A 168 18.88 6.12 6.98
CA LYS A 168 20.16 6.67 7.46
C LYS A 168 20.75 7.69 6.47
N THR A 169 20.75 7.36 5.20
CA THR A 169 21.26 8.24 4.13
C THR A 169 20.49 9.56 4.09
N LYS A 170 19.15 9.48 4.19
CA LYS A 170 18.28 10.64 4.27
C LYS A 170 18.51 11.44 5.56
N CYS A 171 18.72 10.77 6.68
CA CYS A 171 19.01 11.38 7.97
C CYS A 171 20.24 12.32 7.90
N VAL A 172 21.25 11.98 7.10
CA VAL A 172 22.44 12.84 6.85
C VAL A 172 22.26 13.84 5.71
N GLY A 173 21.09 13.90 5.10
CA GLY A 173 20.80 14.81 3.98
C GLY A 173 21.42 14.39 2.65
N LYS A 174 21.87 13.15 2.53
CA LYS A 174 22.43 12.59 1.29
C LYS A 174 21.33 11.95 0.44
N LYS A 175 21.59 11.85 -0.88
CA LYS A 175 20.73 11.11 -1.79
C LYS A 175 21.13 9.63 -1.80
N TYR A 176 20.16 8.75 -1.57
CA TYR A 176 20.35 7.31 -1.73
C TYR A 176 20.25 6.93 -3.22
N LYS A 177 21.14 6.05 -3.68
CA LYS A 177 21.06 5.44 -5.01
C LYS A 177 20.41 4.06 -4.87
N PRO A 178 19.15 3.90 -5.29
CA PRO A 178 18.46 2.62 -5.14
C PRO A 178 19.06 1.55 -6.07
N ILE A 179 18.96 0.30 -5.64
CA ILE A 179 19.32 -0.84 -6.48
C ILE A 179 18.25 -0.98 -7.56
N ILE A 180 18.65 -0.84 -8.81
CA ILE A 180 17.77 -1.01 -9.96
C ILE A 180 17.70 -2.51 -10.30
N LEU A 181 16.51 -3.08 -10.13
CA LEU A 181 16.27 -4.47 -10.50
C LEU A 181 16.18 -4.60 -12.03
N LYS A 182 16.79 -5.63 -12.57
CA LYS A 182 16.70 -5.98 -13.98
C LYS A 182 15.85 -7.26 -14.14
N PRO A 183 15.04 -7.35 -15.19
CA PRO A 183 14.30 -8.58 -15.47
C PRO A 183 15.24 -9.78 -15.66
N ARG A 184 14.92 -10.89 -15.04
CA ARG A 184 15.61 -12.19 -15.25
C ARG A 184 15.25 -12.76 -16.64
N PRO A 185 16.03 -13.69 -17.20
CA PRO A 185 15.79 -14.21 -18.57
C PRO A 185 14.34 -14.68 -18.82
N HIS A 186 13.74 -15.44 -17.89
CA HIS A 186 12.35 -15.87 -18.00
C HIS A 186 11.34 -14.70 -17.97
N GLN A 187 11.62 -13.65 -17.20
CA GLN A 187 10.79 -12.43 -17.16
C GLN A 187 10.92 -11.63 -18.46
N VAL A 188 12.14 -11.54 -19.03
CA VAL A 188 12.36 -10.91 -20.35
C VAL A 188 11.52 -11.61 -21.41
N THR A 189 11.54 -12.95 -21.41
CA THR A 189 10.73 -13.76 -22.34
C THR A 189 9.24 -13.49 -22.15
N ALA A 190 8.74 -13.54 -20.92
CA ALA A 190 7.34 -13.26 -20.61
C ALA A 190 6.92 -11.85 -21.05
N ILE A 191 7.74 -10.83 -20.77
CA ILE A 191 7.46 -9.45 -21.18
C ILE A 191 7.37 -9.36 -22.71
N LYS A 192 8.35 -9.93 -23.45
CA LYS A 192 8.38 -9.89 -24.92
C LYS A 192 7.13 -10.56 -25.51
N LYS A 193 6.85 -11.80 -25.11
CA LYS A 193 5.67 -12.54 -25.56
C LYS A 193 4.38 -11.79 -25.28
N THR A 194 4.25 -11.18 -24.11
CA THR A 194 3.03 -10.40 -23.74
C THR A 194 2.85 -9.19 -24.64
N ILE A 195 3.92 -8.44 -24.93
CA ILE A 195 3.85 -7.29 -25.83
C ILE A 195 3.43 -7.72 -27.24
N ASP A 196 4.00 -8.82 -27.72
CA ASP A 196 3.69 -9.35 -29.06
C ASP A 196 2.25 -9.88 -29.12
N HIS A 197 1.80 -10.62 -28.08
CA HIS A 197 0.44 -11.13 -27.98
C HIS A 197 -0.61 -10.00 -28.02
N PHE A 198 -0.37 -8.90 -27.31
CA PHE A 198 -1.31 -7.78 -27.25
C PHE A 198 -1.36 -6.88 -28.49
N LYS A 199 -0.57 -7.16 -29.53
CA LYS A 199 -0.76 -6.51 -30.84
C LYS A 199 -2.08 -6.88 -31.48
N SER A 200 -2.54 -8.14 -31.30
CA SER A 200 -3.76 -8.69 -31.91
C SER A 200 -4.81 -9.15 -30.91
N ASN A 201 -4.46 -9.36 -29.64
CA ASN A 201 -5.37 -9.92 -28.63
C ASN A 201 -5.69 -8.87 -27.54
N GLU A 202 -6.83 -9.05 -26.86
CA GLU A 202 -7.26 -8.19 -25.75
C GLU A 202 -7.06 -8.85 -24.38
N ARG A 203 -6.94 -10.17 -24.36
CA ARG A 203 -6.77 -10.98 -23.14
C ARG A 203 -5.63 -11.96 -23.30
N GLY A 204 -4.99 -12.30 -22.20
CA GLY A 204 -3.98 -13.34 -22.14
C GLY A 204 -3.70 -13.78 -20.73
N LYS A 205 -3.23 -15.02 -20.57
CA LYS A 205 -2.83 -15.56 -19.27
C LYS A 205 -1.33 -15.85 -19.23
N ILE A 206 -0.73 -15.58 -18.09
CA ILE A 206 0.68 -15.85 -17.82
C ILE A 206 0.75 -16.78 -16.61
N ILE A 207 1.39 -17.94 -16.79
CA ILE A 207 1.63 -18.89 -15.71
C ILE A 207 3.10 -18.76 -15.30
N MET A 208 3.32 -18.30 -14.07
CA MET A 208 4.67 -18.16 -13.50
C MET A 208 4.66 -18.72 -12.08
N PRO A 209 5.58 -19.63 -11.71
CA PRO A 209 5.67 -20.20 -10.36
C PRO A 209 5.77 -19.14 -9.26
N CYS A 210 5.44 -19.52 -8.02
CA CYS A 210 5.66 -18.66 -6.87
C CYS A 210 7.14 -18.28 -6.74
N GLY A 211 7.43 -17.07 -6.24
CA GLY A 211 8.80 -16.59 -6.06
C GLY A 211 9.54 -16.14 -7.34
N THR A 212 8.96 -16.32 -8.53
CA THR A 212 9.59 -15.92 -9.80
C THR A 212 9.44 -14.43 -10.14
N GLY A 213 8.77 -13.66 -9.27
CA GLY A 213 8.63 -12.22 -9.41
C GLY A 213 7.47 -11.78 -10.32
N LYS A 214 6.31 -12.44 -10.23
CA LYS A 214 5.09 -12.10 -10.99
C LYS A 214 4.76 -10.60 -10.93
N SER A 215 4.71 -10.02 -9.73
CA SER A 215 4.36 -8.60 -9.55
C SER A 215 5.33 -7.64 -10.25
N LEU A 216 6.64 -7.94 -10.22
CA LEU A 216 7.64 -7.17 -10.97
C LEU A 216 7.48 -7.34 -12.48
N THR A 217 7.21 -8.56 -12.94
CA THR A 217 6.96 -8.83 -14.36
C THR A 217 5.75 -8.04 -14.85
N ALA A 218 4.67 -8.02 -14.09
CA ALA A 218 3.47 -7.24 -14.37
C ALA A 218 3.79 -5.73 -14.48
N PHE A 219 4.59 -5.20 -13.55
CA PHE A 219 5.04 -3.81 -13.59
C PHE A 219 5.85 -3.50 -14.86
N TRP A 220 6.82 -4.34 -15.22
CA TRP A 220 7.64 -4.13 -16.40
C TRP A 220 6.86 -4.26 -17.71
N ILE A 221 5.84 -5.15 -17.76
CA ILE A 221 4.90 -5.22 -18.89
C ILE A 221 4.16 -3.89 -19.00
N ALA A 222 3.56 -3.40 -17.93
CA ALA A 222 2.83 -2.14 -17.92
C ALA A 222 3.72 -0.96 -18.35
N LYS A 223 4.95 -0.90 -17.84
CA LYS A 223 5.96 0.09 -18.22
C LYS A 223 6.31 0.00 -19.70
N LYS A 224 6.57 -1.20 -20.22
CA LYS A 224 6.95 -1.44 -21.64
C LYS A 224 5.80 -1.10 -22.59
N MET A 225 4.56 -1.35 -22.19
CA MET A 225 3.36 -0.97 -22.95
C MET A 225 3.10 0.54 -22.96
N GLY A 226 3.71 1.32 -22.07
CA GLY A 226 3.52 2.76 -21.98
C GLY A 226 2.10 3.18 -21.57
N VAL A 227 1.37 2.34 -20.85
CA VAL A 227 -0.02 2.56 -20.43
C VAL A 227 -0.14 3.70 -19.41
N LYS A 228 -1.28 4.40 -19.42
CA LYS A 228 -1.55 5.54 -18.54
C LYS A 228 -2.55 5.21 -17.42
N SER A 229 -3.33 4.16 -17.58
CA SER A 229 -4.33 3.75 -16.59
C SER A 229 -4.32 2.24 -16.38
N ILE A 230 -4.14 1.83 -15.13
CA ILE A 230 -3.93 0.43 -14.77
C ILE A 230 -4.89 0.06 -13.64
N LEU A 231 -5.55 -1.10 -13.78
CA LEU A 231 -6.28 -1.76 -12.71
C LEU A 231 -5.47 -2.99 -12.27
N VAL A 232 -5.16 -3.08 -10.99
CA VAL A 232 -4.48 -4.25 -10.40
C VAL A 232 -5.40 -4.88 -9.38
N ALA A 233 -5.84 -6.11 -9.64
CA ALA A 233 -6.71 -6.87 -8.76
C ALA A 233 -5.96 -8.05 -8.13
N VAL A 234 -6.10 -8.20 -6.82
CA VAL A 234 -5.45 -9.24 -6.01
C VAL A 234 -6.46 -9.93 -5.09
N PRO A 235 -6.22 -11.15 -4.60
CA PRO A 235 -7.20 -11.87 -3.79
C PRO A 235 -7.23 -11.48 -2.30
N SER A 236 -6.17 -10.90 -1.73
CA SER A 236 -6.10 -10.59 -0.30
C SER A 236 -5.48 -9.22 -0.02
N LEU A 237 -5.67 -8.73 1.22
CA LEU A 237 -5.09 -7.47 1.70
C LEU A 237 -3.56 -7.55 1.79
N ALA A 238 -3.01 -8.71 2.20
CA ALA A 238 -1.57 -8.93 2.27
C ALA A 238 -0.91 -8.80 0.88
N LEU A 239 -1.51 -9.42 -0.14
CA LEU A 239 -1.03 -9.30 -1.52
C LEU A 239 -1.22 -7.88 -2.07
N LEU A 240 -2.28 -7.17 -1.66
CA LEU A 240 -2.46 -5.76 -2.03
C LEU A 240 -1.33 -4.90 -1.46
N GLN A 241 -1.01 -5.06 -0.17
CA GLN A 241 0.08 -4.33 0.49
C GLN A 241 1.44 -4.64 -0.18
N GLN A 242 1.73 -5.91 -0.42
CA GLN A 242 2.96 -6.34 -1.08
C GLN A 242 3.07 -5.75 -2.49
N THR A 243 2.01 -5.86 -3.29
CA THR A 243 2.00 -5.35 -4.67
C THR A 243 2.14 -3.84 -4.70
N LEU A 244 1.46 -3.11 -3.80
CA LEU A 244 1.58 -1.66 -3.68
C LEU A 244 3.02 -1.25 -3.34
N LYS A 245 3.67 -1.90 -2.35
CA LYS A 245 5.07 -1.62 -1.98
C LYS A 245 6.02 -1.86 -3.16
N VAL A 246 5.87 -2.97 -3.87
CA VAL A 246 6.69 -3.31 -5.04
C VAL A 246 6.49 -2.27 -6.15
N TRP A 247 5.27 -1.97 -6.52
CA TRP A 247 4.96 -1.07 -7.64
C TRP A 247 5.36 0.37 -7.35
N THR A 248 5.07 0.88 -6.15
CA THR A 248 5.47 2.24 -5.76
C THR A 248 6.98 2.38 -5.70
N ARG A 249 7.72 1.36 -5.24
CA ARG A 249 9.19 1.32 -5.30
C ARG A 249 9.68 1.40 -6.74
N GLU A 250 9.17 0.56 -7.61
CA GLU A 250 9.58 0.53 -9.02
C GLU A 250 9.25 1.83 -9.76
N PHE A 251 8.10 2.44 -9.50
CA PHE A 251 7.77 3.75 -10.05
C PHE A 251 8.81 4.80 -9.65
N LEU A 252 9.11 4.91 -8.35
CA LEU A 252 10.06 5.91 -7.84
C LEU A 252 11.48 5.68 -8.37
N ILE A 253 11.95 4.44 -8.44
CA ILE A 253 13.28 4.10 -8.98
C ILE A 253 13.40 4.49 -10.45
N ASN A 254 12.33 4.33 -11.21
CA ASN A 254 12.29 4.69 -12.63
C ASN A 254 11.96 6.17 -12.89
N GLY A 255 11.92 7.01 -11.85
CA GLY A 255 11.59 8.43 -11.98
C GLY A 255 10.15 8.70 -12.41
N ILE A 256 9.26 7.75 -12.21
CA ILE A 256 7.84 7.86 -12.56
C ILE A 256 7.06 8.20 -11.29
N GLU A 257 6.28 9.28 -11.36
CA GLU A 257 5.38 9.66 -10.27
C GLU A 257 3.97 9.10 -10.55
N PRO A 258 3.53 8.04 -9.86
CA PRO A 258 2.18 7.52 -10.03
C PRO A 258 1.17 8.33 -9.23
N GLU A 259 -0.08 8.34 -9.69
CA GLU A 259 -1.26 8.55 -8.85
C GLU A 259 -1.90 7.19 -8.61
N TRP A 260 -2.12 6.83 -7.35
CA TRP A 260 -2.71 5.54 -7.02
C TRP A 260 -3.81 5.66 -5.97
N PHE A 261 -4.72 4.70 -6.02
CA PHE A 261 -5.86 4.59 -5.11
C PHE A 261 -6.08 3.11 -4.77
N CYS A 262 -6.38 2.81 -3.50
CA CYS A 262 -6.65 1.45 -3.03
C CYS A 262 -8.13 1.29 -2.72
N VAL A 263 -8.75 0.28 -3.33
CA VAL A 263 -10.16 -0.09 -3.12
C VAL A 263 -10.20 -1.46 -2.45
N CYS A 264 -10.39 -1.46 -1.15
CA CYS A 264 -10.56 -2.68 -0.38
C CYS A 264 -11.42 -2.41 0.85
N SER A 265 -12.06 -3.45 1.35
CA SER A 265 -12.85 -3.44 2.58
C SER A 265 -12.34 -4.53 3.50
N ASP A 266 -12.69 -4.42 4.78
CA ASP A 266 -12.49 -5.49 5.73
C ASP A 266 -13.27 -6.71 5.21
N GLY A 267 -12.56 -7.60 4.57
CA GLY A 267 -13.14 -8.83 4.06
C GLY A 267 -13.12 -9.87 5.16
N THR A 268 -14.23 -10.53 5.35
CA THR A 268 -14.28 -11.80 6.05
C THR A 268 -13.56 -12.86 5.20
N VAL A 269 -12.24 -12.78 5.11
CA VAL A 269 -11.43 -13.87 4.59
C VAL A 269 -11.29 -14.88 5.72
N LYS A 270 -12.24 -15.82 5.79
CA LYS A 270 -12.21 -16.92 6.76
C LYS A 270 -11.32 -18.08 6.34
N ASP A 271 -10.68 -18.02 5.18
CA ASP A 271 -10.14 -19.23 4.54
C ASP A 271 -8.61 -19.33 4.43
N ASP A 272 -7.83 -18.27 4.75
CA ASP A 272 -6.36 -18.38 4.75
C ASP A 272 -5.83 -18.03 6.16
N GLN A 273 -5.48 -19.05 6.94
CA GLN A 273 -5.00 -18.94 8.34
C GLN A 273 -3.60 -18.31 8.46
N ASP A 274 -2.93 -17.98 7.36
CA ASP A 274 -1.55 -17.49 7.33
C ASP A 274 -1.41 -15.98 6.97
N ASP A 275 -2.51 -15.24 6.76
CA ASP A 275 -2.42 -13.83 6.41
C ASP A 275 -2.31 -12.93 7.65
N TYR A 276 -1.14 -12.31 7.87
CA TYR A 276 -0.90 -11.30 8.92
C TYR A 276 -1.70 -10.01 8.73
N VAL A 277 -2.13 -9.69 7.50
CA VAL A 277 -2.92 -8.50 7.16
C VAL A 277 -4.38 -8.90 7.00
N THR A 278 -5.16 -8.82 8.06
CA THR A 278 -6.56 -9.25 8.08
C THR A 278 -7.57 -8.10 7.98
N ASP A 279 -7.11 -6.88 8.17
CA ASP A 279 -7.95 -5.69 8.24
C ASP A 279 -7.34 -4.54 7.42
N THR A 280 -8.19 -3.71 6.84
CA THR A 280 -7.75 -2.57 6.02
C THR A 280 -6.89 -1.58 6.78
N SER A 281 -7.07 -1.45 8.09
CA SER A 281 -6.23 -0.58 8.92
C SER A 281 -4.78 -1.08 9.03
N ASP A 282 -4.51 -2.37 8.80
CA ASP A 282 -3.15 -2.93 8.82
C ASP A 282 -2.33 -2.54 7.58
N LEU A 283 -2.98 -1.93 6.58
CA LEU A 283 -2.30 -1.41 5.40
C LEU A 283 -1.53 -0.10 5.66
N GLY A 284 -1.80 0.59 6.77
CA GLY A 284 -1.17 1.88 7.09
C GLY A 284 -1.49 3.04 6.14
N ILE A 285 -2.25 2.79 5.09
CA ILE A 285 -2.60 3.76 4.04
C ILE A 285 -4.10 4.01 3.99
N LYS A 286 -4.49 5.15 3.41
CA LYS A 286 -5.90 5.45 3.15
C LYS A 286 -6.45 4.52 2.08
N VAL A 287 -7.52 3.81 2.42
CA VAL A 287 -8.29 2.98 1.50
C VAL A 287 -9.76 3.41 1.54
N ASP A 288 -10.49 3.19 0.46
CA ASP A 288 -11.91 3.54 0.41
C ASP A 288 -12.66 2.68 -0.61
N THR A 289 -13.93 2.40 -0.34
CA THR A 289 -14.83 1.66 -1.24
C THR A 289 -15.97 2.54 -1.78
N ASP A 290 -16.00 3.85 -1.46
CA ASP A 290 -17.02 4.75 -2.00
C ASP A 290 -16.84 4.93 -3.52
N PRO A 291 -17.82 4.50 -4.34
CA PRO A 291 -17.77 4.67 -5.78
C PRO A 291 -17.61 6.13 -6.24
N LYS A 292 -18.03 7.10 -5.42
CA LYS A 292 -17.88 8.53 -5.74
C LYS A 292 -16.41 8.94 -5.67
N LEU A 293 -15.68 8.51 -4.66
CA LEU A 293 -14.24 8.80 -4.51
C LEU A 293 -13.42 8.10 -5.59
N ILE A 294 -13.74 6.84 -5.91
CA ILE A 294 -13.13 6.11 -7.02
C ILE A 294 -13.33 6.88 -8.33
N LYS A 295 -14.56 7.34 -8.60
CA LYS A 295 -14.90 8.10 -9.81
C LYS A 295 -14.16 9.44 -9.86
N GLN A 296 -14.05 10.15 -8.73
CA GLN A 296 -13.27 11.40 -8.63
C GLN A 296 -11.80 11.16 -8.95
N PHE A 297 -11.19 10.13 -8.37
CA PHE A 297 -9.82 9.75 -8.68
C PHE A 297 -9.61 9.46 -10.17
N LEU A 298 -10.48 8.66 -10.77
CA LEU A 298 -10.37 8.28 -12.18
C LEU A 298 -10.59 9.47 -13.13
N LYS A 299 -11.50 10.38 -12.80
CA LYS A 299 -11.82 11.58 -13.63
C LYS A 299 -10.80 12.71 -13.47
N LYS A 300 -10.01 12.72 -12.41
CA LYS A 300 -9.00 13.76 -12.19
C LYS A 300 -8.06 13.82 -13.39
N LYS A 301 -7.94 15.00 -14.01
CA LYS A 301 -6.99 15.22 -15.12
C LYS A 301 -5.56 15.24 -14.56
N THR A 302 -4.68 14.43 -15.14
CA THR A 302 -3.28 14.32 -14.75
C THR A 302 -2.45 13.79 -15.92
N SER A 303 -1.18 14.18 -15.97
CA SER A 303 -0.19 13.58 -16.86
C SER A 303 0.45 12.32 -16.26
N LYS A 304 0.22 12.05 -14.97
CA LYS A 304 0.78 10.92 -14.25
C LYS A 304 0.05 9.62 -14.62
N ILE A 305 0.73 8.49 -14.40
CA ILE A 305 0.12 7.18 -14.53
C ILE A 305 -0.85 6.97 -13.37
N LYS A 306 -2.08 6.56 -13.68
CA LYS A 306 -3.07 6.17 -12.68
C LYS A 306 -3.06 4.69 -12.44
N VAL A 307 -2.98 4.28 -11.19
CA VAL A 307 -3.08 2.89 -10.78
C VAL A 307 -4.17 2.73 -9.72
N LEU A 308 -5.15 1.89 -10.01
CA LEU A 308 -6.15 1.49 -9.03
C LEU A 308 -5.83 0.07 -8.58
N PHE A 309 -5.46 -0.07 -7.30
CA PHE A 309 -5.27 -1.36 -6.66
C PHE A 309 -6.59 -1.77 -5.99
N THR A 310 -7.00 -3.01 -6.16
CA THR A 310 -8.25 -3.50 -5.56
C THR A 310 -8.13 -4.96 -5.16
N THR A 311 -8.90 -5.36 -4.14
CA THR A 311 -9.15 -6.78 -3.90
C THR A 311 -10.31 -7.25 -4.79
N TYR A 312 -10.35 -8.55 -5.13
CA TYR A 312 -11.47 -9.10 -5.90
C TYR A 312 -12.81 -8.93 -5.18
N GLN A 313 -12.82 -9.03 -3.85
CA GLN A 313 -14.01 -8.83 -3.01
C GLN A 313 -14.58 -7.42 -3.15
N SER A 314 -13.73 -6.42 -3.38
CA SER A 314 -14.16 -5.04 -3.62
C SER A 314 -14.50 -4.73 -5.09
N GLY A 315 -14.58 -5.77 -5.92
CA GLY A 315 -14.84 -5.67 -7.36
C GLY A 315 -16.12 -4.93 -7.71
N ARG A 316 -17.20 -5.08 -6.92
CA ARG A 316 -18.48 -4.37 -7.15
C ARG A 316 -18.35 -2.86 -6.91
N ALA A 317 -17.62 -2.44 -5.86
CA ALA A 317 -17.35 -1.03 -5.58
C ALA A 317 -16.47 -0.43 -6.69
N THR A 318 -15.39 -1.15 -7.06
CA THR A 318 -14.51 -0.79 -8.18
C THR A 318 -15.29 -0.61 -9.48
N SER A 319 -16.16 -1.56 -9.83
CA SER A 319 -17.00 -1.50 -11.02
C SER A 319 -17.92 -0.28 -11.03
N LYS A 320 -18.64 -0.03 -9.93
CA LYS A 320 -19.53 1.13 -9.79
C LYS A 320 -18.77 2.45 -9.96
N GLY A 321 -17.61 2.59 -9.31
CA GLY A 321 -16.77 3.78 -9.39
C GLY A 321 -16.11 3.98 -10.76
N SER A 322 -15.87 2.90 -11.50
CA SER A 322 -15.24 2.91 -12.83
C SER A 322 -16.22 3.14 -13.98
N ARG A 323 -17.51 3.32 -13.70
CA ARG A 323 -18.50 3.54 -14.78
C ARG A 323 -18.14 4.75 -15.65
N GLY A 324 -18.04 4.50 -16.96
CA GLY A 324 -17.65 5.52 -17.93
C GLY A 324 -16.14 5.76 -18.05
N PHE A 325 -15.32 4.92 -17.39
CA PHE A 325 -13.87 4.91 -17.52
C PHE A 325 -13.40 3.60 -18.17
N THR A 326 -12.35 3.67 -18.99
CA THR A 326 -11.73 2.50 -19.62
C THR A 326 -10.26 2.47 -19.23
N TYR A 327 -9.82 1.40 -18.56
CA TYR A 327 -8.42 1.18 -18.24
C TYR A 327 -7.65 0.71 -19.48
N ASP A 328 -6.39 1.15 -19.60
CA ASP A 328 -5.53 0.65 -20.69
C ASP A 328 -5.09 -0.78 -20.43
N LEU A 329 -4.78 -1.11 -19.15
CA LEU A 329 -4.33 -2.43 -18.74
C LEU A 329 -5.02 -2.86 -17.44
N GLY A 330 -5.46 -4.12 -17.40
CA GLY A 330 -5.91 -4.81 -16.20
C GLY A 330 -4.98 -5.97 -15.89
N ILE A 331 -4.56 -6.07 -14.65
CA ILE A 331 -3.75 -7.17 -14.13
C ILE A 331 -4.56 -7.87 -13.06
N MET A 332 -4.85 -9.16 -13.32
CA MET A 332 -5.59 -10.05 -12.45
C MET A 332 -4.59 -11.03 -11.82
N ASP A 333 -4.06 -10.67 -10.65
CA ASP A 333 -3.06 -11.50 -9.97
C ASP A 333 -3.73 -12.63 -9.20
N GLU A 334 -3.05 -13.78 -9.11
CA GLU A 334 -3.58 -15.04 -8.59
C GLU A 334 -4.98 -15.38 -9.18
N ALA A 335 -5.09 -15.26 -10.50
CA ALA A 335 -6.33 -15.38 -11.26
C ALA A 335 -7.05 -16.74 -11.07
N HIS A 336 -6.33 -17.79 -10.64
CA HIS A 336 -6.93 -19.09 -10.32
C HIS A 336 -8.00 -19.01 -9.20
N LYS A 337 -7.92 -17.99 -8.32
CA LYS A 337 -8.94 -17.74 -7.27
C LYS A 337 -10.28 -17.28 -7.85
N THR A 338 -10.30 -16.80 -9.09
CA THR A 338 -11.53 -16.33 -9.77
C THR A 338 -12.29 -17.43 -10.48
N VAL A 339 -11.70 -18.62 -10.64
CA VAL A 339 -12.30 -19.78 -11.29
C VAL A 339 -13.53 -20.28 -10.52
N GLY A 340 -14.55 -20.75 -11.23
CA GLY A 340 -15.82 -21.22 -10.69
C GLY A 340 -17.01 -20.44 -11.23
N SER A 341 -18.14 -20.36 -10.50
CA SER A 341 -19.34 -19.67 -10.97
C SER A 341 -19.06 -18.24 -11.46
N LYS A 342 -19.59 -17.87 -12.61
CA LYS A 342 -19.51 -16.51 -13.19
C LYS A 342 -20.18 -15.44 -12.32
N THR A 343 -21.07 -15.83 -11.44
CA THR A 343 -21.73 -14.95 -10.47
C THR A 343 -20.89 -14.74 -9.21
N LYS A 344 -19.82 -15.51 -9.04
CA LYS A 344 -18.91 -15.42 -7.90
C LYS A 344 -18.33 -13.99 -7.82
N GLU A 345 -18.28 -13.45 -6.62
CA GLU A 345 -17.79 -12.07 -6.38
C GLU A 345 -16.37 -11.87 -6.92
N MET A 346 -15.50 -12.86 -6.76
CA MET A 346 -14.12 -12.81 -7.26
C MET A 346 -14.02 -12.77 -8.80
N ALA A 347 -15.01 -13.30 -9.53
CA ALA A 347 -15.05 -13.26 -11.00
C ALA A 347 -15.50 -11.89 -11.54
N HIS A 348 -16.10 -11.02 -10.72
CA HIS A 348 -16.78 -9.80 -11.13
C HIS A 348 -15.92 -8.88 -12.02
N LEU A 349 -14.65 -8.73 -11.70
CA LEU A 349 -13.72 -7.85 -12.43
C LEU A 349 -13.23 -8.43 -13.77
N LEU A 350 -13.44 -9.73 -14.03
CA LEU A 350 -13.06 -10.36 -15.28
C LEU A 350 -14.04 -10.04 -16.43
N HIS A 351 -15.26 -9.66 -16.09
CA HIS A 351 -16.29 -9.37 -17.10
C HIS A 351 -16.15 -7.95 -17.66
N GLN A 352 -16.04 -7.84 -18.98
CA GLN A 352 -15.91 -6.55 -19.69
C GLN A 352 -17.15 -5.64 -19.48
N LYS A 353 -18.34 -6.21 -19.28
CA LYS A 353 -19.56 -5.47 -18.96
C LYS A 353 -19.50 -4.76 -17.61
N ASN A 354 -18.72 -5.26 -16.67
CA ASN A 354 -18.58 -4.71 -15.33
C ASN A 354 -17.49 -3.63 -15.27
N VAL A 355 -16.31 -3.90 -15.89
CA VAL A 355 -15.20 -2.95 -15.94
C VAL A 355 -14.57 -2.98 -17.33
N LYS A 356 -14.54 -1.83 -18.00
CA LYS A 356 -13.95 -1.72 -19.34
C LYS A 356 -12.43 -1.66 -19.24
N ILE A 357 -11.76 -2.60 -19.87
CA ILE A 357 -10.30 -2.73 -19.89
C ILE A 357 -9.88 -3.09 -21.32
N LYS A 358 -8.94 -2.34 -21.90
CA LYS A 358 -8.46 -2.58 -23.27
C LYS A 358 -7.65 -3.87 -23.38
N LYS A 359 -6.69 -4.07 -22.47
CA LYS A 359 -5.83 -5.26 -22.43
C LYS A 359 -5.85 -5.84 -21.03
N ARG A 360 -6.08 -7.14 -20.90
CA ARG A 360 -6.21 -7.82 -19.59
C ARG A 360 -5.25 -9.01 -19.50
N ILE A 361 -4.45 -9.02 -18.45
CA ILE A 361 -3.53 -10.12 -18.12
C ILE A 361 -4.06 -10.86 -16.90
N SER A 362 -4.25 -12.15 -17.03
CA SER A 362 -4.50 -13.07 -15.91
C SER A 362 -3.18 -13.73 -15.51
N MET A 363 -2.71 -13.49 -14.29
CA MET A 363 -1.45 -14.04 -13.79
C MET A 363 -1.70 -15.04 -12.67
N THR A 364 -0.98 -16.14 -12.69
CA THR A 364 -1.10 -17.18 -11.64
C THR A 364 0.16 -18.04 -11.58
N ALA A 365 0.32 -18.74 -10.45
CA ALA A 365 1.34 -19.79 -10.34
C ALA A 365 0.85 -21.13 -10.88
N THR A 366 -0.45 -21.41 -10.77
CA THR A 366 -1.07 -22.65 -11.15
C THR A 366 -2.34 -22.40 -11.96
N GLU A 367 -2.52 -23.16 -13.01
CA GLU A 367 -3.77 -23.15 -13.77
C GLU A 367 -4.83 -23.95 -13.02
N ARG A 368 -6.02 -23.38 -12.92
CA ARG A 368 -7.18 -24.06 -12.34
C ARG A 368 -8.22 -24.28 -13.42
N LEU A 369 -8.55 -25.55 -13.63
CA LEU A 369 -9.56 -25.96 -14.60
C LEU A 369 -10.85 -26.32 -13.87
N PHE A 370 -11.97 -25.95 -14.44
CA PHE A 370 -13.29 -26.30 -13.95
C PHE A 370 -14.03 -27.08 -15.02
N ARG A 371 -14.51 -28.30 -14.69
CA ARG A 371 -15.32 -29.12 -15.57
C ARG A 371 -16.80 -28.86 -15.27
N GLY A 372 -17.49 -28.21 -16.17
CA GLY A 372 -18.90 -27.87 -16.04
C GLY A 372 -19.39 -27.05 -17.21
N ASP A 373 -20.63 -26.56 -17.16
CA ASP A 373 -21.20 -25.71 -18.21
C ASP A 373 -20.40 -24.40 -18.31
N SER A 374 -19.82 -24.15 -19.49
CA SER A 374 -19.03 -22.96 -19.78
C SER A 374 -19.84 -21.65 -19.78
N ASP A 375 -21.16 -21.71 -19.81
CA ASP A 375 -22.03 -20.55 -19.74
C ASP A 375 -22.27 -20.09 -18.29
N GLU A 376 -22.21 -21.02 -17.33
CA GLU A 376 -22.40 -20.74 -15.91
C GLU A 376 -21.07 -20.60 -15.13
N PHE A 377 -20.01 -21.24 -15.61
CA PHE A 377 -18.73 -21.33 -14.91
C PHE A 377 -17.58 -20.79 -15.75
N MET A 378 -16.55 -20.28 -15.05
CA MET A 378 -15.29 -19.84 -15.63
C MET A 378 -14.21 -20.89 -15.38
N SER A 379 -13.44 -21.20 -16.42
CA SER A 379 -12.28 -22.08 -16.33
C SER A 379 -11.10 -21.44 -17.03
N MET A 380 -9.88 -21.64 -16.51
CA MET A 380 -8.70 -20.95 -17.06
C MET A 380 -8.30 -21.42 -18.46
N ASP A 381 -8.83 -22.57 -18.92
CA ASP A 381 -8.68 -23.03 -20.30
C ASP A 381 -9.67 -22.39 -21.29
N ASP A 382 -10.64 -21.59 -20.81
CA ASP A 382 -11.53 -20.83 -21.69
C ASP A 382 -10.89 -19.48 -22.10
N PRO A 383 -10.50 -19.33 -23.38
CA PRO A 383 -9.87 -18.10 -23.87
C PRO A 383 -10.80 -16.88 -23.81
N ARG A 384 -12.12 -17.08 -23.79
CA ARG A 384 -13.11 -15.98 -23.71
C ARG A 384 -12.99 -15.23 -22.39
N ASP A 385 -12.64 -15.94 -21.32
CA ASP A 385 -12.56 -15.39 -19.97
C ASP A 385 -11.14 -14.95 -19.61
N TYR A 386 -10.12 -15.79 -19.86
CA TYR A 386 -8.75 -15.56 -19.44
C TYR A 386 -7.78 -15.23 -20.59
N GLY A 387 -8.16 -15.47 -21.84
CA GLY A 387 -7.29 -15.38 -23.01
C GLY A 387 -6.37 -16.58 -23.16
N ASP A 388 -5.59 -16.58 -24.24
CA ASP A 388 -4.63 -17.64 -24.53
C ASP A 388 -3.42 -17.58 -23.61
N LEU A 389 -2.69 -18.69 -23.50
CA LEU A 389 -1.41 -18.77 -22.80
C LEU A 389 -0.34 -18.02 -23.57
N ILE A 390 0.37 -17.12 -22.88
CA ILE A 390 1.43 -16.27 -23.41
C ILE A 390 2.82 -16.90 -23.21
#